data_e55213415774a74be6be782de563e185
#
_entry.id   e55213415774a74be6be782de563e185
#
_cell.length_a   1.000
_cell.length_b   1.000
_cell.length_c   1.000
_cell.angle_alpha   90.00
_cell.angle_beta   90.00
_cell.angle_gamma   90.00
#
_symmetry.space_group_name_H-M   'P 1'
#
loop_
_entity.id
_entity.type
_entity.pdbx_description
1 polymer ?
#
loop_
_entity_poly.entity_id
_entity_poly.type
_entity_poly.pdbx_seq_one_letter_code
_entity_poly.pdbx_strand_id
1 'polypeptide(L)'
;MNGLLAAYRRTEYEADGAVARVGRRSASVDALLRRLGARQGAFVTAWNPLSRRMPAGWNARMMARLREAARRLPSAEGEGRGRGWSERHLLLAADPRRAAALARRFRQNAIVVARVGAPARLVLLRPRQDEQPPEGQQHRAV
;
A
#
# COMPACT_ATOMS: atom_id res chain seq x y z
N MET A 1 -14.01 2.90 11.34
CA MET A 1 -12.69 2.36 11.72
C MET A 1 -12.66 0.84 11.72
N ASN A 2 -13.57 0.19 12.42
CA ASN A 2 -13.58 -1.28 12.46
C ASN A 2 -13.84 -1.93 11.10
N GLY A 3 -14.67 -1.32 10.24
CA GLY A 3 -14.94 -1.81 8.89
C GLY A 3 -13.72 -1.72 7.97
N LEU A 4 -12.91 -0.66 8.08
CA LEU A 4 -11.71 -0.48 7.29
C LEU A 4 -10.64 -1.52 7.65
N LEU A 5 -10.39 -1.72 8.96
CA LEU A 5 -9.43 -2.73 9.42
C LEU A 5 -9.87 -4.14 9.01
N ALA A 6 -11.17 -4.45 9.12
CA ALA A 6 -11.70 -5.74 8.69
C ALA A 6 -11.52 -5.94 7.18
N ALA A 7 -11.70 -4.89 6.37
CA ALA A 7 -11.49 -4.95 4.93
C ALA A 7 -10.03 -5.27 4.61
N TYR A 8 -9.06 -4.63 5.26
CA TYR A 8 -7.64 -4.93 5.06
C TYR A 8 -7.31 -6.38 5.44
N ARG A 9 -7.87 -6.90 6.52
CA ARG A 9 -7.63 -8.28 6.96
C ARG A 9 -8.20 -9.33 6.01
N ARG A 10 -9.27 -9.01 5.29
CA ARG A 10 -9.89 -9.92 4.32
C ARG A 10 -9.30 -9.81 2.93
N THR A 11 -8.46 -8.82 2.69
CA THR A 11 -7.83 -8.59 1.40
C THR A 11 -6.69 -9.57 1.16
N GLU A 12 -6.62 -10.10 -0.05
CA GLU A 12 -5.44 -10.79 -0.55
C GLU A 12 -4.53 -9.79 -1.24
N TYR A 13 -3.26 -9.76 -0.83
CA TYR A 13 -2.25 -8.91 -1.46
C TYR A 13 -1.35 -9.79 -2.32
N GLU A 14 -1.56 -9.74 -3.63
CA GLU A 14 -0.85 -10.56 -4.59
C GLU A 14 0.21 -9.71 -5.31
N ALA A 15 1.37 -10.29 -5.57
CA ALA A 15 2.39 -9.73 -6.43
C ALA A 15 3.15 -10.89 -7.09
N ASP A 16 3.25 -10.87 -8.41
CA ASP A 16 3.96 -11.90 -9.20
C ASP A 16 3.60 -13.33 -8.76
N GLY A 17 2.32 -13.56 -8.50
CA GLY A 17 1.79 -14.87 -8.08
C GLY A 17 1.91 -15.17 -6.58
N ALA A 18 2.68 -14.41 -5.82
CA ALA A 18 2.79 -14.57 -4.37
C ALA A 18 1.63 -13.86 -3.68
N VAL A 19 1.10 -14.43 -2.60
CA VAL A 19 -0.07 -13.89 -1.90
C VAL A 19 0.22 -13.74 -0.42
N ALA A 20 -0.06 -12.55 0.11
CA ALA A 20 0.00 -12.25 1.53
C ALA A 20 -1.38 -11.89 2.07
N ARG A 21 -1.58 -12.13 3.38
CA ARG A 21 -2.73 -11.67 4.16
C ARG A 21 -2.25 -11.06 5.45
N VAL A 22 -2.85 -9.96 5.86
CA VAL A 22 -2.51 -9.30 7.12
C VAL A 22 -2.70 -10.28 8.29
N GLY A 23 -1.70 -10.37 9.14
CA GLY A 23 -1.70 -11.26 10.30
C GLY A 23 -1.22 -12.68 10.02
N ARG A 24 -0.81 -12.98 8.80
CA ARG A 24 -0.36 -14.33 8.42
C ARG A 24 1.02 -14.31 7.79
N ARG A 25 1.79 -15.37 8.02
CA ARG A 25 3.04 -15.64 7.29
C ARG A 25 2.71 -16.11 5.88
N SER A 26 3.58 -15.77 4.93
CA SER A 26 3.43 -16.18 3.55
C SER A 26 4.77 -16.68 3.01
N ALA A 27 4.88 -17.99 2.80
CA ALA A 27 6.08 -18.56 2.21
C ALA A 27 6.33 -18.04 0.79
N SER A 28 5.27 -17.81 0.02
CA SER A 28 5.41 -17.30 -1.36
C SER A 28 5.91 -15.86 -1.40
N VAL A 29 5.45 -15.01 -0.48
CA VAL A 29 5.94 -13.63 -0.39
C VAL A 29 7.37 -13.60 0.15
N ASP A 30 7.70 -14.46 1.12
CA ASP A 30 9.08 -14.61 1.59
C ASP A 30 10.03 -14.96 0.44
N ALA A 31 9.65 -15.92 -0.40
CA ALA A 31 10.44 -16.31 -1.55
C ALA A 31 10.56 -15.17 -2.57
N LEU A 32 9.49 -14.44 -2.82
CA LEU A 32 9.51 -13.28 -3.73
C LEU A 32 10.46 -12.19 -3.22
N LEU A 33 10.38 -11.85 -1.93
CA LEU A 33 11.30 -10.86 -1.34
C LEU A 33 12.76 -11.29 -1.49
N ARG A 34 13.07 -12.56 -1.26
CA ARG A 34 14.42 -13.08 -1.46
C ARG A 34 14.88 -12.97 -2.91
N ARG A 35 14.00 -13.27 -3.86
CA ARG A 35 14.31 -13.10 -5.29
C ARG A 35 14.57 -11.63 -5.65
N LEU A 36 13.90 -10.70 -4.99
CA LEU A 36 14.11 -9.26 -5.16
C LEU A 36 15.33 -8.75 -4.37
N GLY A 37 16.03 -9.62 -3.67
CA GLY A 37 17.24 -9.27 -2.92
C GLY A 37 16.98 -8.57 -1.60
N ALA A 38 15.82 -8.77 -0.99
CA ALA A 38 15.42 -8.06 0.22
C ALA A 38 14.87 -9.00 1.29
N ARG A 39 14.85 -8.53 2.53
CA ARG A 39 14.24 -9.22 3.67
C ARG A 39 12.92 -8.60 4.08
N GLN A 40 12.60 -7.44 3.55
CA GLN A 40 11.38 -6.71 3.88
C GLN A 40 10.93 -5.88 2.69
N GLY A 41 9.68 -5.51 2.73
CA GLY A 41 9.07 -4.67 1.72
C GLY A 41 7.67 -4.26 2.12
N ALA A 42 6.97 -3.61 1.22
CA ALA A 42 5.60 -3.19 1.48
C ALA A 42 4.80 -3.16 0.18
N PHE A 43 3.53 -3.52 0.30
CA PHE A 43 2.54 -3.34 -0.75
C PHE A 43 2.05 -1.90 -0.71
N VAL A 44 2.22 -1.18 -1.82
CA VAL A 44 1.86 0.23 -1.96
C VAL A 44 1.02 0.39 -3.22
N THR A 45 -0.10 1.09 -3.08
CA THR A 45 -0.94 1.47 -4.22
C THR A 45 -0.96 2.99 -4.39
N ALA A 46 -1.38 3.44 -5.54
CA ALA A 46 -1.69 4.84 -5.80
C ALA A 46 -3.17 5.01 -6.22
N TRP A 47 -3.94 3.93 -6.10
CA TRP A 47 -5.37 3.94 -6.40
C TRP A 47 -6.18 4.56 -5.26
N ASN A 48 -7.27 5.21 -5.62
CA ASN A 48 -8.30 5.67 -4.69
C ASN A 48 -7.73 6.38 -3.44
N PRO A 49 -7.08 7.55 -3.61
CA PRO A 49 -6.42 8.24 -2.51
C PRO A 49 -7.39 8.48 -1.34
N LEU A 50 -6.90 8.29 -0.12
CA LEU A 50 -7.69 8.38 1.12
C LEU A 50 -8.93 7.48 1.09
N SER A 51 -8.85 6.34 0.40
CA SER A 51 -9.94 5.38 0.19
C SER A 51 -11.13 5.97 -0.58
N ARG A 52 -10.92 7.06 -1.31
CA ARG A 52 -11.92 7.70 -2.15
C ARG A 52 -11.89 7.12 -3.55
N ARG A 53 -13.02 6.56 -4.00
CA ARG A 53 -13.11 5.95 -5.33
C ARG A 53 -12.87 7.00 -6.43
N MET A 54 -11.93 6.69 -7.33
CA MET A 54 -11.56 7.54 -8.45
C MET A 54 -11.82 6.83 -9.77
N PRO A 55 -11.98 7.61 -10.88
CA PRO A 55 -12.12 7.00 -12.21
C PRO A 55 -10.94 6.13 -12.58
N ALA A 56 -11.18 5.10 -13.40
CA ALA A 56 -10.15 4.13 -13.81
C ALA A 56 -8.95 4.80 -14.48
N GLY A 57 -9.18 5.78 -15.36
CA GLY A 57 -8.09 6.51 -16.03
C GLY A 57 -7.22 7.30 -15.06
N TRP A 58 -7.83 7.88 -14.03
CA TRP A 58 -7.10 8.59 -12.99
C TRP A 58 -6.20 7.63 -12.20
N ASN A 59 -6.76 6.49 -11.78
CA ASN A 59 -6.01 5.45 -11.06
C ASN A 59 -4.85 4.91 -11.91
N ALA A 60 -5.05 4.68 -13.19
CA ALA A 60 -4.00 4.22 -14.10
C ALA A 60 -2.84 5.23 -14.20
N ARG A 61 -3.16 6.53 -14.29
CA ARG A 61 -2.13 7.58 -14.32
C ARG A 61 -1.34 7.65 -13.00
N MET A 62 -2.02 7.51 -11.87
CA MET A 62 -1.36 7.52 -10.58
C MET A 62 -0.44 6.30 -10.38
N MET A 63 -0.85 5.13 -10.84
CA MET A 63 0.01 3.95 -10.82
C MET A 63 1.25 4.13 -11.71
N ALA A 64 1.11 4.76 -12.87
CA ALA A 64 2.26 5.08 -13.72
C ALA A 64 3.23 6.01 -13.00
N ARG A 65 2.73 7.01 -12.27
CA ARG A 65 3.55 7.91 -11.47
C ARG A 65 4.21 7.19 -10.29
N LEU A 66 3.52 6.27 -9.65
CA LEU A 66 4.11 5.47 -8.58
C LEU A 66 5.25 4.59 -9.12
N ARG A 67 5.05 3.92 -10.26
CA ARG A 67 6.11 3.13 -10.90
C ARG A 67 7.34 3.98 -11.21
N GLU A 68 7.14 5.18 -11.73
CA GLU A 68 8.23 6.11 -12.03
C GLU A 68 8.95 6.55 -10.76
N ALA A 69 8.22 6.89 -9.71
CA ALA A 69 8.81 7.29 -8.43
C ALA A 69 9.59 6.14 -7.76
N ALA A 70 9.17 4.91 -7.98
CA ALA A 70 9.77 3.72 -7.38
C ALA A 70 10.73 2.99 -8.35
N ARG A 71 11.03 3.52 -9.51
CA ARG A 71 11.77 2.81 -10.59
C ARG A 71 13.14 2.26 -10.18
N ARG A 72 13.77 2.85 -9.16
CA ARG A 72 15.08 2.41 -8.67
C ARG A 72 14.99 1.36 -7.57
N LEU A 73 13.79 1.03 -7.13
CA LEU A 73 13.57 0.01 -6.11
C LEU A 73 13.19 -1.30 -6.78
N PRO A 74 13.77 -2.43 -6.34
CA PRO A 74 13.26 -3.72 -6.78
C PRO A 74 11.79 -3.84 -6.40
N SER A 75 10.97 -4.28 -7.34
CA SER A 75 9.53 -4.36 -7.11
C SER A 75 8.89 -5.48 -7.92
N ALA A 76 7.69 -5.86 -7.52
CA ALA A 76 6.83 -6.76 -8.27
C ALA A 76 5.43 -6.16 -8.36
N GLU A 77 4.79 -6.29 -9.50
CA GLU A 77 3.44 -5.81 -9.72
C GLU A 77 2.41 -6.85 -9.31
N GLY A 78 1.26 -6.37 -8.87
CA GLY A 78 0.14 -7.22 -8.54
C GLY A 78 -1.08 -6.42 -8.18
N GLU A 79 -1.95 -7.05 -7.41
CA GLU A 79 -3.20 -6.42 -7.01
C GLU A 79 -3.64 -6.86 -5.62
N GLY A 80 -4.29 -5.94 -4.92
CA GLY A 80 -5.07 -6.25 -3.74
C GLY A 80 -6.46 -6.70 -4.18
N ARG A 81 -6.93 -7.81 -3.65
CA ARG A 81 -8.23 -8.40 -4.04
C ARG A 81 -9.10 -8.64 -2.84
N GLY A 82 -10.33 -8.23 -2.96
CA GLY A 82 -11.39 -8.56 -2.04
C GLY A 82 -12.61 -9.03 -2.80
N ARG A 83 -13.71 -9.20 -2.08
CA ARG A 83 -14.95 -9.67 -2.65
C ARG A 83 -15.53 -8.60 -3.58
N GLY A 84 -15.51 -8.86 -4.90
CA GLY A 84 -16.07 -7.97 -5.90
C GLY A 84 -15.25 -6.73 -6.22
N TRP A 85 -13.97 -6.68 -5.81
CA TRP A 85 -13.10 -5.55 -6.12
C TRP A 85 -11.63 -5.97 -6.23
N SER A 86 -10.87 -5.16 -6.96
CA SER A 86 -9.42 -5.28 -7.02
C SER A 86 -8.79 -3.90 -7.21
N GLU A 87 -7.57 -3.73 -6.74
CA GLU A 87 -6.78 -2.51 -6.90
C GLU A 87 -5.34 -2.88 -7.25
N ARG A 88 -4.77 -2.23 -8.24
CA ARG A 88 -3.37 -2.44 -8.61
C ARG A 88 -2.45 -1.88 -7.53
N HIS A 89 -1.34 -2.58 -7.29
CA HIS A 89 -0.32 -2.14 -6.36
C HIS A 89 1.07 -2.64 -6.79
N LEU A 90 2.09 -2.18 -6.08
CA LEU A 90 3.44 -2.71 -6.17
C LEU A 90 3.85 -3.31 -4.83
N LEU A 91 4.54 -4.45 -4.85
CA LEU A 91 5.35 -4.86 -3.71
C LEU A 91 6.73 -4.22 -3.90
N LEU A 92 7.05 -3.25 -3.06
CA LEU A 92 8.34 -2.57 -3.05
C LEU A 92 9.28 -3.30 -2.11
N ALA A 93 10.41 -3.80 -2.62
CA ALA A 93 11.43 -4.46 -1.81
C ALA A 93 12.37 -3.40 -1.23
N ALA A 94 11.90 -2.70 -0.22
CA ALA A 94 12.57 -1.54 0.36
C ALA A 94 12.24 -1.42 1.84
N ASP A 95 13.00 -0.56 2.52
CA ASP A 95 12.69 -0.18 3.90
C ASP A 95 11.23 0.32 3.98
N PRO A 96 10.42 -0.21 4.91
CA PRO A 96 9.04 0.22 5.06
C PRO A 96 8.86 1.73 5.25
N ARG A 97 9.83 2.43 5.83
CA ARG A 97 9.78 3.90 5.97
C ARG A 97 9.82 4.60 4.62
N ARG A 98 10.61 4.07 3.69
CA ARG A 98 10.67 4.59 2.33
C ARG A 98 9.38 4.32 1.57
N ALA A 99 8.83 3.12 1.71
CA ALA A 99 7.54 2.77 1.14
C ALA A 99 6.42 3.65 1.70
N ALA A 100 6.43 3.90 3.01
CA ALA A 100 5.47 4.79 3.66
C ALA A 100 5.56 6.22 3.13
N ALA A 101 6.77 6.75 2.91
CA ALA A 101 6.95 8.08 2.34
C ALA A 101 6.35 8.19 0.93
N LEU A 102 6.58 7.17 0.09
CA LEU A 102 5.95 7.11 -1.23
C LEU A 102 4.43 7.04 -1.13
N ALA A 103 3.91 6.16 -0.28
CA ALA A 103 2.47 6.01 -0.11
C ALA A 103 1.79 7.30 0.36
N ARG A 104 2.44 8.08 1.25
CA ARG A 104 1.92 9.39 1.66
C ARG A 104 1.85 10.38 0.51
N ARG A 105 2.82 10.36 -0.40
CA ARG A 105 2.80 11.21 -1.60
C ARG A 105 1.57 10.92 -2.47
N PHE A 106 1.09 9.68 -2.46
CA PHE A 106 -0.09 9.26 -3.21
C PHE A 106 -1.35 9.20 -2.34
N ARG A 107 -1.30 9.83 -1.16
CA ARG A 107 -2.45 10.00 -0.25
C ARG A 107 -3.10 8.68 0.15
N GLN A 108 -2.29 7.68 0.42
CA GLN A 108 -2.78 6.39 0.88
C GLN A 108 -2.97 6.38 2.40
N ASN A 109 -4.00 5.66 2.86
CA ASN A 109 -4.30 5.53 4.29
C ASN A 109 -3.41 4.50 4.99
N ALA A 110 -2.86 3.56 4.23
CA ALA A 110 -2.10 2.45 4.80
C ALA A 110 -1.17 1.81 3.79
N ILE A 111 -0.20 1.08 4.29
CA ILE A 111 0.59 0.11 3.55
C ILE A 111 0.52 -1.23 4.27
N VAL A 112 0.83 -2.30 3.55
CA VAL A 112 0.98 -3.63 4.15
C VAL A 112 2.45 -4.01 4.10
N VAL A 113 3.07 -4.13 5.27
CA VAL A 113 4.49 -4.45 5.40
C VAL A 113 4.68 -5.95 5.45
N ALA A 114 5.60 -6.46 4.65
CA ALA A 114 6.00 -7.85 4.63
C ALA A 114 7.47 -7.97 5.05
N ARG A 115 7.76 -8.95 5.88
CA ARG A 115 9.11 -9.29 6.29
C ARG A 115 9.28 -10.80 6.24
N VAL A 116 10.41 -11.26 5.70
CA VAL A 116 10.70 -12.69 5.60
C VAL A 116 10.58 -13.36 6.96
N GLY A 117 9.78 -14.41 7.03
CA GLY A 117 9.56 -15.19 8.25
C GLY A 117 8.59 -14.59 9.26
N ALA A 118 7.94 -13.47 8.94
CA ALA A 118 7.01 -12.80 9.85
C ALA A 118 5.62 -12.65 9.22
N PRO A 119 4.57 -12.52 10.04
CA PRO A 119 3.25 -12.19 9.51
C PRO A 119 3.25 -10.81 8.84
N ALA A 120 2.51 -10.67 7.74
CA ALA A 120 2.27 -9.37 7.14
C ALA A 120 1.49 -8.49 8.12
N ARG A 121 1.80 -7.19 8.14
CA ARG A 121 1.16 -6.26 9.06
C ARG A 121 0.69 -4.99 8.37
N LEU A 122 -0.44 -4.50 8.82
CA LEU A 122 -0.99 -3.23 8.36
C LEU A 122 -0.30 -2.09 9.10
N VAL A 123 0.15 -1.09 8.36
CA VAL A 123 0.71 0.16 8.90
C VAL A 123 -0.16 1.31 8.43
N LEU A 124 -0.83 1.98 9.36
CA LEU A 124 -1.66 3.14 9.07
C LEU A 124 -0.77 4.37 8.88
N LEU A 125 -1.08 5.14 7.82
CA LEU A 125 -0.35 6.35 7.48
C LEU A 125 -1.21 7.55 7.89
N ARG A 126 -0.90 8.12 9.05
CA ARG A 126 -1.61 9.31 9.50
C ARG A 126 -0.92 10.56 8.98
N PRO A 127 -1.66 11.62 8.61
CA PRO A 127 -1.07 12.91 8.34
C PRO A 127 -0.23 13.36 9.53
N ARG A 128 0.92 14.00 9.28
CA ARG A 128 1.67 14.63 10.36
C ARG A 128 0.81 15.73 10.98
N GLN A 129 0.96 15.95 12.29
CA GLN A 129 0.20 17.01 12.98
C GLN A 129 0.44 18.40 12.39
N ASP A 130 1.64 18.63 11.87
CA ASP A 130 2.02 19.87 11.20
C ASP A 130 1.40 20.02 9.80
N GLU A 131 0.85 18.95 9.24
CA GLU A 131 0.14 18.95 7.95
C GLU A 131 -1.37 19.10 8.11
N GLN A 132 -1.87 19.05 9.35
CA GLN A 132 -3.29 19.30 9.61
C GLN A 132 -3.57 20.79 9.61
N PRO A 133 -4.50 21.27 8.79
CA PRO A 133 -4.91 22.67 8.89
C PRO A 133 -5.49 22.93 10.29
N PRO A 134 -5.25 24.12 10.85
CA PRO A 134 -5.84 24.49 12.13
C PRO A 134 -7.36 24.29 12.11
N GLU A 135 -7.90 23.81 13.21
CA GLU A 135 -9.33 23.46 13.31
C GLU A 135 -10.27 24.58 12.80
N GLY A 136 -9.87 25.85 12.96
CA GLY A 136 -10.66 26.98 12.49
C GLY A 136 -10.74 27.12 10.97
N GLN A 137 -9.86 26.47 10.20
CA GLN A 137 -9.88 26.54 8.73
C GLN A 137 -10.75 25.48 8.09
N GLN A 138 -11.10 24.42 8.80
CA GLN A 138 -11.98 23.37 8.27
C GLN A 138 -13.40 23.87 8.05
N HIS A 139 -13.84 24.88 8.81
CA HIS A 139 -15.16 25.47 8.67
C HIS A 139 -15.26 26.52 7.55
N ARG A 140 -14.12 27.00 7.03
CA ARG A 140 -14.10 28.03 5.96
C ARG A 140 -14.06 27.43 4.56
N ALA A 141 -13.82 26.13 4.43
CA ALA A 141 -13.74 25.44 3.16
C ALA A 141 -15.11 24.94 2.64
N VAL A 142 -16.18 25.28 3.35
CA VAL A 142 -17.54 24.88 3.00
C VAL A 142 -18.24 25.94 2.13
#